data_bed5896231681f30690a5e538ed1843f
#
_entry.id   bed5896231681f30690a5e538ed1843f
#
_cell.length_a   1.000
_cell.length_b   1.000
_cell.length_c   1.000
_cell.angle_alpha   90.00
_cell.angle_beta   90.00
_cell.angle_gamma   90.00
#
_symmetry.space_group_name_H-M   'P 1'
#
loop_
_entity.id
_entity.type
_entity.pdbx_description
1 polymer ?
#
loop_
_entity_poly.entity_id
_entity_poly.type
_entity_poly.pdbx_seq_one_letter_code
_entity_poly.pdbx_strand_id
1 'polypeptide(L)'
;MGGDYTYIGNQYHLMAGNRDLYIDLLLFHRRLRSLIAIELKIGEFEAEYAGKMQLYLSALDEQVKLPEENPSIGIIICKSKDKTYVEYALKNSNSPIGVATYKLRNTLPEDMKEMLPEPEEIAKRLRIFEE
;
A
#
# COMPACT_ATOMS: atom_id res chain seq x y z
N MET A 1 10.67 -12.02 6.98
CA MET A 1 10.65 -10.75 6.23
C MET A 1 12.06 -10.24 6.12
N GLY A 2 12.46 -9.77 4.96
CA GLY A 2 13.81 -9.32 4.75
C GLY A 2 14.15 -8.05 5.53
N GLY A 3 15.45 -7.79 5.70
CA GLY A 3 15.92 -6.60 6.38
C GLY A 3 15.75 -5.30 5.60
N ASP A 4 15.09 -5.35 4.44
CA ASP A 4 14.88 -4.18 3.60
C ASP A 4 13.71 -3.31 4.06
N TYR A 5 12.88 -3.81 4.95
CA TYR A 5 11.69 -3.09 5.42
C TYR A 5 11.91 -2.50 6.79
N THR A 6 11.48 -1.27 6.96
CA THR A 6 11.46 -0.59 8.25
C THR A 6 10.01 -0.25 8.58
N TYR A 7 9.55 -0.68 9.74
CA TYR A 7 8.23 -0.34 10.23
C TYR A 7 8.21 1.12 10.67
N ILE A 8 7.24 1.89 10.19
CA ILE A 8 7.07 3.28 10.60
C ILE A 8 5.87 3.42 11.53
N GLY A 9 4.74 2.82 11.18
CA GLY A 9 3.58 2.90 12.04
C GLY A 9 2.37 2.17 11.49
N ASN A 10 1.39 1.94 12.34
CA ASN A 10 0.09 1.41 11.96
C ASN A 10 -0.96 2.46 12.28
N GLN A 11 -2.07 2.47 11.55
CA GLN A 11 -3.07 3.52 11.64
C GLN A 11 -2.41 4.90 11.63
N TYR A 12 -1.52 5.06 10.66
CA TYR A 12 -0.69 6.26 10.55
C TYR A 12 -1.55 7.44 10.13
N HIS A 13 -1.59 8.47 10.96
CA HIS A 13 -2.48 9.60 10.78
C HIS A 13 -1.87 10.70 9.93
N LEU A 14 -2.63 11.15 8.94
CA LEU A 14 -2.30 12.30 8.10
C LEU A 14 -3.54 13.17 7.95
N MET A 15 -3.33 14.41 7.55
CA MET A 15 -4.43 15.31 7.23
C MET A 15 -4.39 15.64 5.74
N ALA A 16 -5.55 15.60 5.09
CA ALA A 16 -5.72 16.10 3.75
C ALA A 16 -6.76 17.22 3.81
N GLY A 17 -6.26 18.46 3.85
CA GLY A 17 -7.14 19.58 4.19
C GLY A 17 -7.66 19.41 5.62
N ASN A 18 -8.99 19.41 5.80
CA ASN A 18 -9.61 19.16 7.12
C ASN A 18 -10.10 17.72 7.28
N ARG A 19 -9.64 16.80 6.44
CA ARG A 19 -10.01 15.39 6.56
C ARG A 19 -8.89 14.59 7.17
N ASP A 20 -9.25 13.72 8.12
CA ASP A 20 -8.30 12.79 8.71
C ASP A 20 -8.12 11.58 7.80
N LEU A 21 -6.87 11.19 7.59
CA LEU A 21 -6.53 9.98 6.86
C LEU A 21 -5.78 9.05 7.78
N TYR A 22 -6.08 7.76 7.71
CA TYR A 22 -5.39 6.74 8.50
C TYR A 22 -4.93 5.63 7.59
N ILE A 23 -3.61 5.44 7.51
CA ILE A 23 -3.01 4.38 6.72
C ILE A 23 -2.84 3.16 7.62
N ASP A 24 -3.39 2.02 7.23
CA ASP A 24 -3.37 0.81 8.06
C ASP A 24 -1.94 0.45 8.49
N LEU A 25 -1.02 0.43 7.54
CA LEU A 25 0.38 0.10 7.84
C LEU A 25 1.29 0.92 6.94
N LEU A 26 2.27 1.58 7.53
CA LEU A 26 3.26 2.35 6.79
C LEU A 26 4.64 1.76 7.04
N LEU A 27 5.33 1.43 5.95
CA LEU A 27 6.68 0.88 5.96
C LEU A 27 7.58 1.76 5.09
N PHE A 28 8.89 1.57 5.26
CA PHE A 28 9.87 2.15 4.35
C PHE A 28 10.71 1.00 3.79
N HIS A 29 10.90 0.99 2.47
CA HIS A 29 11.72 -0.03 1.81
C HIS A 29 13.07 0.56 1.44
N ARG A 30 14.14 0.03 2.02
CA ARG A 30 15.49 0.58 1.88
C ARG A 30 16.01 0.57 0.46
N ARG A 31 15.81 -0.53 -0.26
CA ARG A 31 16.31 -0.65 -1.64
C ARG A 31 15.55 0.21 -2.62
N LEU A 32 14.24 0.26 -2.48
CA LEU A 32 13.39 1.11 -3.31
C LEU A 32 13.48 2.57 -2.89
N ARG A 33 13.92 2.82 -1.68
CA ARG A 33 13.99 4.15 -1.08
C ARG A 33 12.64 4.85 -1.17
N SER A 34 11.60 4.11 -0.82
CA SER A 34 10.21 4.58 -0.92
C SER A 34 9.42 4.19 0.31
N LEU A 35 8.51 5.07 0.70
CA LEU A 35 7.48 4.74 1.68
C LEU A 35 6.50 3.77 1.02
N ILE A 36 6.01 2.82 1.80
CA ILE A 36 5.04 1.84 1.33
C ILE A 36 3.81 1.90 2.22
N ALA A 37 2.68 2.30 1.63
CA ALA A 37 1.41 2.35 2.34
C ALA A 37 0.63 1.07 2.02
N ILE A 38 0.19 0.38 3.06
CA ILE A 38 -0.53 -0.88 2.91
C ILE A 38 -1.91 -0.74 3.52
N GLU A 39 -2.93 -1.13 2.74
CA GLU A 39 -4.33 -1.15 3.17
C GLU A 39 -4.85 -2.56 3.09
N LEU A 40 -5.42 -3.06 4.19
CA LEU A 40 -6.02 -4.39 4.24
C LEU A 40 -7.52 -4.27 4.11
N LYS A 41 -8.09 -4.97 3.13
CA LYS A 41 -9.54 -5.02 2.91
C LYS A 41 -10.05 -6.43 3.09
N ILE A 42 -11.16 -6.59 3.78
CA ILE A 42 -11.70 -7.91 4.10
C ILE A 42 -12.36 -8.57 2.89
N GLY A 43 -12.95 -7.78 2.02
CA GLY A 43 -13.72 -8.28 0.88
C GLY A 43 -12.98 -8.22 -0.44
N GLU A 44 -13.75 -8.16 -1.52
CA GLU A 44 -13.20 -8.04 -2.86
C GLU A 44 -12.62 -6.65 -3.09
N PHE A 45 -11.73 -6.55 -4.06
CA PHE A 45 -11.21 -5.26 -4.50
C PHE A 45 -12.34 -4.39 -5.09
N GLU A 46 -12.37 -3.12 -4.69
CA GLU A 46 -13.30 -2.13 -5.23
C GLU A 46 -12.50 -0.96 -5.80
N ALA A 47 -12.98 -0.38 -6.89
CA ALA A 47 -12.28 0.72 -7.56
C ALA A 47 -12.06 1.94 -6.64
N GLU A 48 -12.97 2.18 -5.71
CA GLU A 48 -12.85 3.30 -4.76
C GLU A 48 -11.64 3.15 -3.85
N TYR A 49 -11.14 1.93 -3.63
CA TYR A 49 -9.93 1.70 -2.84
C TYR A 49 -8.71 2.30 -3.53
N ALA A 50 -8.68 2.23 -4.86
CA ALA A 50 -7.57 2.81 -5.62
C ALA A 50 -7.57 4.33 -5.51
N GLY A 51 -8.73 4.96 -5.57
CA GLY A 51 -8.84 6.41 -5.40
C GLY A 51 -8.42 6.86 -4.02
N LYS A 52 -8.81 6.12 -3.00
CA LYS A 52 -8.42 6.43 -1.63
C LYS A 52 -6.91 6.24 -1.43
N MET A 53 -6.34 5.18 -1.99
CA MET A 53 -4.90 4.95 -1.93
C MET A 53 -4.14 6.08 -2.63
N GLN A 54 -4.63 6.54 -3.78
CA GLN A 54 -4.03 7.65 -4.49
C GLN A 54 -3.94 8.89 -3.60
N LEU A 55 -5.00 9.16 -2.85
CA LEU A 55 -5.02 10.28 -1.90
C LEU A 55 -3.97 10.10 -0.80
N TYR A 56 -3.87 8.89 -0.26
CA TYR A 56 -2.85 8.59 0.77
C TYR A 56 -1.44 8.84 0.24
N LEU A 57 -1.15 8.38 -0.97
CA LEU A 57 0.18 8.53 -1.56
C LEU A 57 0.51 9.99 -1.83
N SER A 58 -0.48 10.77 -2.28
CA SER A 58 -0.29 12.21 -2.46
C SER A 58 0.05 12.90 -1.15
N ALA A 59 -0.67 12.55 -0.08
CA ALA A 59 -0.41 13.13 1.23
C ALA A 59 0.95 12.73 1.78
N LEU A 60 1.35 11.47 1.59
CA LEU A 60 2.67 11.00 2.02
C LEU A 60 3.79 11.73 1.29
N ASP A 61 3.65 11.90 -0.02
CA ASP A 61 4.68 12.55 -0.82
C ASP A 61 4.83 14.03 -0.46
N GLU A 62 3.75 14.68 -0.06
CA GLU A 62 3.80 16.08 0.33
C GLU A 62 4.26 16.29 1.77
N GLN A 63 3.88 15.41 2.68
CA GLN A 63 4.01 15.68 4.12
C GLN A 63 5.08 14.84 4.82
N VAL A 64 5.40 13.65 4.32
CA VAL A 64 6.26 12.70 5.02
C VAL A 64 7.52 12.36 4.24
N LYS A 65 7.39 12.14 2.94
CA LYS A 65 8.50 11.75 2.08
C LYS A 65 9.59 12.81 2.10
N LEU A 66 10.84 12.37 2.22
CA LEU A 66 11.99 13.27 2.10
C LEU A 66 12.28 13.56 0.63
N PRO A 67 12.90 14.73 0.33
CA PRO A 67 13.18 15.09 -1.07
C PRO A 67 14.01 14.08 -1.83
N GLU A 68 14.94 13.40 -1.17
CA GLU A 68 15.81 12.41 -1.80
C GLU A 68 15.15 11.03 -1.95
N GLU A 69 13.95 10.83 -1.40
CA GLU A 69 13.26 9.56 -1.52
C GLU A 69 12.44 9.50 -2.79
N ASN A 70 12.21 8.28 -3.27
CA ASN A 70 11.39 8.06 -4.45
C ASN A 70 9.90 8.13 -4.09
N PRO A 71 9.01 8.30 -5.08
CA PRO A 71 7.58 8.38 -4.80
C PRO A 71 7.07 7.19 -4.00
N SER A 72 6.11 7.46 -3.13
CA SER A 72 5.52 6.44 -2.27
C SER A 72 4.76 5.40 -3.08
N ILE A 73 4.73 4.18 -2.57
CA ILE A 73 4.10 3.03 -3.22
C ILE A 73 2.92 2.58 -2.38
N GLY A 74 1.80 2.25 -3.03
CA GLY A 74 0.61 1.76 -2.36
C GLY A 74 0.34 0.30 -2.67
N ILE A 75 -0.06 -0.46 -1.66
CA ILE A 75 -0.44 -1.85 -1.83
C ILE A 75 -1.78 -2.08 -1.14
N ILE A 76 -2.75 -2.55 -1.90
CA ILE A 76 -4.07 -2.90 -1.39
C ILE A 76 -4.14 -4.42 -1.33
N ILE A 77 -4.39 -4.97 -0.15
CA ILE A 77 -4.48 -6.41 0.05
C ILE A 77 -5.94 -6.77 0.27
N CYS A 78 -6.51 -7.56 -0.63
CA CYS A 78 -7.91 -7.94 -0.62
C CYS A 78 -8.08 -9.44 -0.50
N LYS A 79 -9.31 -9.90 -0.19
CA LYS A 79 -9.62 -11.31 -0.20
C LYS A 79 -9.62 -11.86 -1.62
N SER A 80 -10.17 -11.11 -2.57
CA SER A 80 -10.27 -11.51 -3.97
C SER A 80 -10.30 -10.30 -4.88
N LYS A 81 -10.08 -10.54 -6.16
CA LYS A 81 -10.07 -9.47 -7.16
C LYS A 81 -10.41 -10.03 -8.54
N ASP A 82 -10.95 -9.15 -9.38
CA ASP A 82 -11.10 -9.42 -10.80
C ASP A 82 -9.98 -8.68 -11.52
N LYS A 83 -9.14 -9.39 -12.25
CA LYS A 83 -7.96 -8.82 -12.89
C LYS A 83 -8.29 -7.65 -13.82
N THR A 84 -9.31 -7.82 -14.67
CA THR A 84 -9.70 -6.78 -15.62
C THR A 84 -10.24 -5.54 -14.90
N TYR A 85 -11.03 -5.75 -13.87
CA TYR A 85 -11.57 -4.66 -13.09
C TYR A 85 -10.44 -3.86 -12.41
N VAL A 86 -9.44 -4.55 -11.86
CA VAL A 86 -8.27 -3.89 -11.27
C VAL A 86 -7.52 -3.08 -12.32
N GLU A 87 -7.31 -3.66 -13.50
CA GLU A 87 -6.62 -2.96 -14.58
C GLU A 87 -7.32 -1.65 -14.95
N TYR A 88 -8.65 -1.69 -15.06
CA TYR A 88 -9.40 -0.47 -15.37
C TYR A 88 -9.34 0.53 -14.22
N ALA A 89 -9.45 0.07 -13.00
CA ALA A 89 -9.42 0.96 -11.82
C ALA A 89 -8.09 1.70 -11.69
N LEU A 90 -6.98 1.06 -12.07
CA LEU A 90 -5.64 1.64 -11.94
C LEU A 90 -5.12 2.30 -13.21
N LYS A 91 -5.86 2.23 -14.30
CA LYS A 91 -5.39 2.67 -15.61
C LYS A 91 -4.86 4.10 -15.65
N ASN A 92 -5.52 5.01 -14.95
CA ASN A 92 -5.15 6.42 -14.96
C ASN A 92 -4.45 6.87 -13.67
N SER A 93 -4.00 5.90 -12.86
CA SER A 93 -3.29 6.23 -11.64
C SER A 93 -1.89 6.76 -11.96
N ASN A 94 -1.51 7.85 -11.34
CA ASN A 94 -0.19 8.46 -11.51
C ASN A 94 0.81 7.94 -10.50
N SER A 95 0.37 7.14 -9.54
CA SER A 95 1.22 6.60 -8.49
C SER A 95 1.32 5.09 -8.60
N PRO A 96 2.42 4.50 -8.15
CA PRO A 96 2.57 3.05 -8.19
C PRO A 96 1.67 2.40 -7.14
N ILE A 97 0.59 1.78 -7.59
CA ILE A 97 -0.36 1.07 -6.74
C ILE A 97 -0.45 -0.37 -7.20
N GLY A 98 -0.27 -1.30 -6.28
CA GLY A 98 -0.45 -2.72 -6.54
C GLY A 98 -1.64 -3.26 -5.75
N VAL A 99 -2.26 -4.31 -6.29
CA VAL A 99 -3.36 -5.00 -5.62
C VAL A 99 -2.97 -6.47 -5.51
N ALA A 100 -3.02 -7.00 -4.29
CA ALA A 100 -2.68 -8.39 -4.03
C ALA A 100 -3.82 -9.05 -3.26
N THR A 101 -3.85 -10.37 -3.28
CA THR A 101 -4.81 -11.12 -2.47
C THR A 101 -4.07 -11.86 -1.37
N TYR A 102 -4.82 -12.35 -0.38
CA TYR A 102 -4.22 -13.10 0.73
C TYR A 102 -3.45 -14.34 0.27
N LYS A 103 -3.81 -14.88 -0.89
CA LYS A 103 -3.20 -16.11 -1.39
C LYS A 103 -2.24 -15.90 -2.56
N LEU A 104 -2.36 -14.78 -3.27
CA LEU A 104 -1.61 -14.55 -4.50
C LEU A 104 -0.98 -13.17 -4.50
N ARG A 105 0.21 -13.06 -5.09
CA ARG A 105 0.90 -11.77 -5.28
C ARG A 105 1.10 -11.45 -6.75
N ASN A 106 0.31 -12.05 -7.62
CA ASN A 106 0.57 -11.98 -9.06
C ASN A 106 0.19 -10.67 -9.72
N THR A 107 -0.38 -9.73 -8.98
CA THR A 107 -0.75 -8.41 -9.52
C THR A 107 0.25 -7.32 -9.22
N LEU A 108 1.27 -7.63 -8.45
CA LEU A 108 2.34 -6.66 -8.17
C LEU A 108 3.32 -6.62 -9.33
N PRO A 109 3.93 -5.45 -9.61
CA PRO A 109 5.04 -5.40 -10.57
C PRO A 109 6.14 -6.38 -10.19
N GLU A 110 6.85 -6.92 -11.18
CA GLU A 110 7.85 -7.95 -10.94
C GLU A 110 8.92 -7.55 -9.93
N ASP A 111 9.40 -6.32 -10.01
CA ASP A 111 10.41 -5.83 -9.08
C ASP A 111 9.87 -5.73 -7.66
N MET A 112 8.58 -5.44 -7.50
CA MET A 112 7.95 -5.37 -6.18
C MET A 112 7.67 -6.75 -5.60
N LYS A 113 7.33 -7.73 -6.45
CA LYS A 113 7.04 -9.10 -5.98
C LYS A 113 8.21 -9.71 -5.21
N GLU A 114 9.43 -9.43 -5.63
CA GLU A 114 10.62 -9.96 -5.00
C GLU A 114 11.00 -9.22 -3.73
N MET A 115 10.58 -7.98 -3.59
CA MET A 115 11.01 -7.11 -2.50
C MET A 115 10.01 -6.99 -1.37
N LEU A 116 8.73 -7.26 -1.63
CA LEU A 116 7.69 -7.13 -0.62
C LEU A 116 7.45 -8.45 0.10
N PRO A 117 7.04 -8.42 1.38
CA PRO A 117 6.67 -9.66 2.07
C PRO A 117 5.42 -10.28 1.47
N GLU A 118 5.19 -11.54 1.82
CA GLU A 118 3.98 -12.23 1.40
C GLU A 118 2.74 -11.50 1.95
N PRO A 119 1.65 -11.44 1.19
CA PRO A 119 0.43 -10.79 1.67
C PRO A 119 -0.08 -11.34 2.99
N GLU A 120 0.02 -12.66 3.19
CA GLU A 120 -0.40 -13.29 4.45
C GLU A 120 0.41 -12.78 5.63
N GLU A 121 1.69 -12.57 5.44
CA GLU A 121 2.57 -12.07 6.48
C GLU A 121 2.20 -10.65 6.88
N ILE A 122 1.92 -9.82 5.89
CA ILE A 122 1.49 -8.44 6.14
C ILE A 122 0.15 -8.44 6.86
N ALA A 123 -0.78 -9.26 6.41
CA ALA A 123 -2.09 -9.37 7.06
C ALA A 123 -1.98 -9.80 8.51
N LYS A 124 -1.09 -10.74 8.82
CA LYS A 124 -0.86 -11.17 10.21
C LYS A 124 -0.33 -10.03 11.06
N ARG A 125 0.57 -9.23 10.53
CA ARG A 125 1.12 -8.09 11.24
C ARG A 125 0.07 -7.03 11.53
N LEU A 126 -0.81 -6.77 10.57
CA LEU A 126 -1.92 -5.85 10.78
C LEU A 126 -2.83 -6.33 11.89
N ARG A 127 -3.13 -7.61 11.94
CA ARG A 127 -3.96 -8.18 13.02
C ARG A 127 -3.32 -8.00 14.39
N ILE A 128 -2.01 -8.17 14.48
CA ILE A 128 -1.29 -7.98 15.73
C ILE A 128 -1.43 -6.54 16.20
N PHE A 129 -1.32 -5.58 15.29
CA PHE A 129 -1.40 -4.17 15.65
C PHE A 129 -2.83 -3.70 15.91
N GLU A 130 -3.83 -4.37 15.37
CA GLU A 130 -5.23 -4.01 15.58
C GLU A 130 -5.77 -4.51 16.92
N GLU A 131 -5.13 -5.47 17.50
CA GLU A 131 -5.48 -5.98 18.83
C GLU A 131 -4.87 -5.11 19.91
#